data_4ca27be8956a64bb95fb4999e91b4ff9
#
_entry.id   4ca27be8956a64bb95fb4999e91b4ff9
#
_cell.length_a   1.000
_cell.length_b   1.000
_cell.length_c   1.000
_cell.angle_alpha   90.00
_cell.angle_beta   90.00
_cell.angle_gamma   90.00
#
_symmetry.space_group_name_H-M   'P 1'
#
loop_
_entity.id
_entity.type
_entity.pdbx_description
1 polymer ?
#
loop_
_entity_poly.entity_id
_entity_poly.type
_entity_poly.pdbx_seq_one_letter_code
_entity_poly.pdbx_strand_id
1 'polypeptide(L)'
;RGLGDVYKRQKGIYLSFCKFKVTSDAHFVGLENYRRAFQDASFVHSFWFTALFAVISLVLINVLAFAVAYALTQGIKGSNLYRTVFFMPNLIGGIVLGYIWSMIFDGILSRYGTSILLNSKYGFWGLIILMCWQQIGYMMIIYIAGLQAVPEDMLEAAKIDGASRWQTLWKVTIPNVMPSITICTFLSLTNGFLSLIHISEPT
;
A
#
# COMPACT_ATOMS: atom_id res chain seq x y z
N ARG A 1 9.59 -21.67 16.19
CA ARG A 1 9.72 -20.93 14.88
C ARG A 1 10.22 -19.49 15.08
N GLY A 2 9.82 -18.73 16.11
CA GLY A 2 10.21 -17.33 16.30
C GLY A 2 11.69 -17.04 16.57
N LEU A 3 12.41 -17.89 17.30
CA LEU A 3 13.82 -17.69 17.61
C LEU A 3 14.73 -17.77 16.37
N GLY A 4 14.42 -18.65 15.41
CA GLY A 4 15.18 -18.78 14.16
C GLY A 4 15.05 -17.55 13.26
N ASP A 5 13.87 -16.93 13.23
CA ASP A 5 13.63 -15.73 12.40
C ASP A 5 14.27 -14.48 13.02
N VAL A 6 14.26 -14.34 14.35
CA VAL A 6 14.98 -13.28 15.06
C VAL A 6 16.49 -13.39 14.81
N TYR A 7 17.05 -14.60 14.92
CA TYR A 7 18.46 -14.84 14.65
C TYR A 7 18.86 -14.51 13.20
N LYS A 8 18.04 -14.89 12.22
CA LYS A 8 18.29 -14.57 10.80
C LYS A 8 18.31 -13.07 10.57
N ARG A 9 17.36 -12.32 11.16
CA ARG A 9 17.32 -10.86 11.04
C ARG A 9 18.52 -10.19 11.69
N GLN A 10 18.88 -10.59 12.90
CA GLN A 10 20.07 -10.07 13.61
C GLN A 10 21.35 -10.35 12.81
N LYS A 11 21.50 -11.58 12.31
CA LYS A 11 22.64 -11.93 11.46
C LYS A 11 22.66 -11.15 10.13
N GLY A 12 21.52 -10.92 9.52
CA GLY A 12 21.40 -10.07 8.32
C GLY A 12 21.85 -8.64 8.58
N ILE A 13 21.40 -8.04 9.70
CA ILE A 13 21.83 -6.71 10.11
C ILE A 13 23.35 -6.67 10.34
N TYR A 14 23.92 -7.63 11.05
CA TYR A 14 25.36 -7.70 11.27
C TYR A 14 26.12 -7.84 9.94
N LEU A 15 25.68 -8.72 9.05
CA LEU A 15 26.31 -8.94 7.75
C LEU A 15 26.22 -7.72 6.83
N SER A 16 25.24 -6.85 6.99
CA SER A 16 25.15 -5.59 6.21
C SER A 16 26.32 -4.65 6.46
N PHE A 17 26.96 -4.75 7.64
CA PHE A 17 28.18 -4.02 8.00
C PHE A 17 29.47 -4.77 7.64
N CYS A 18 29.34 -5.95 7.03
CA CYS A 18 30.49 -6.80 6.67
C CYS A 18 30.64 -6.90 5.16
N LYS A 19 31.88 -7.08 4.71
CA LYS A 19 32.19 -7.48 3.34
C LYS A 19 32.51 -8.98 3.35
N PHE A 20 31.80 -9.76 2.53
CA PHE A 20 31.97 -11.21 2.49
C PHE A 20 31.70 -11.75 1.09
N LYS A 21 32.34 -12.87 0.75
CA LYS A 21 31.98 -13.71 -0.39
C LYS A 21 31.17 -14.93 0.06
N VAL A 22 31.49 -15.44 1.24
CA VAL A 22 30.79 -16.52 1.92
C VAL A 22 30.58 -16.07 3.37
N THR A 23 29.46 -16.44 3.97
CA THR A 23 29.09 -16.01 5.34
C THR A 23 30.10 -16.39 6.44
N SER A 24 31.01 -17.33 6.16
CA SER A 24 32.10 -17.72 7.06
C SER A 24 33.29 -16.76 7.01
N ASP A 25 33.44 -15.95 5.94
CA ASP A 25 34.56 -15.03 5.74
C ASP A 25 34.05 -13.57 5.73
N ALA A 26 33.35 -13.20 6.78
CA ALA A 26 32.77 -11.89 6.92
C ALA A 26 33.72 -10.94 7.67
N HIS A 27 34.29 -9.97 6.96
CA HIS A 27 35.11 -8.90 7.54
C HIS A 27 34.27 -7.66 7.79
N PHE A 28 34.31 -7.12 9.01
CA PHE A 28 33.59 -5.91 9.37
C PHE A 28 34.21 -4.69 8.66
N VAL A 29 33.39 -4.00 7.84
CA VAL A 29 33.79 -2.80 7.07
C VAL A 29 32.99 -1.56 7.45
N GLY A 30 32.20 -1.63 8.52
CA GLY A 30 31.36 -0.52 8.97
C GLY A 30 30.33 -0.09 7.92
N LEU A 31 30.21 1.19 7.66
CA LEU A 31 29.21 1.77 6.76
C LEU A 31 29.64 1.81 5.29
N GLU A 32 30.75 1.20 4.92
CA GLU A 32 31.29 1.24 3.54
C GLU A 32 30.30 0.67 2.51
N ASN A 33 29.59 -0.41 2.84
CA ASN A 33 28.58 -0.98 1.96
C ASN A 33 27.43 0.00 1.70
N TYR A 34 26.98 0.71 2.72
CA TYR A 34 25.93 1.73 2.60
C TYR A 34 26.42 2.91 1.78
N ARG A 35 27.66 3.37 2.01
CA ARG A 35 28.27 4.45 1.23
C ARG A 35 28.34 4.08 -0.25
N ARG A 36 28.77 2.87 -0.59
CA ARG A 36 28.80 2.37 -1.98
C ARG A 36 27.40 2.28 -2.58
N ALA A 37 26.42 1.77 -1.85
CA ALA A 37 25.05 1.70 -2.31
C ALA A 37 24.50 3.09 -2.66
N PHE A 38 24.71 4.10 -1.80
CA PHE A 38 24.27 5.47 -2.08
C PHE A 38 25.09 6.20 -3.13
N GLN A 39 26.26 5.70 -3.50
CA GLN A 39 27.06 6.21 -4.62
C GLN A 39 26.66 5.56 -5.95
N ASP A 40 25.98 4.41 -5.92
CA ASP A 40 25.48 3.74 -7.12
C ASP A 40 24.20 4.43 -7.62
N ALA A 41 24.29 5.03 -8.81
CA ALA A 41 23.16 5.74 -9.42
C ALA A 41 21.95 4.84 -9.64
N SER A 42 22.15 3.55 -9.94
CA SER A 42 21.07 2.58 -10.13
C SER A 42 20.34 2.30 -8.84
N PHE A 43 21.09 2.16 -7.73
CA PHE A 43 20.52 1.96 -6.41
C PHE A 43 19.72 3.19 -5.97
N VAL A 44 20.27 4.38 -6.10
CA VAL A 44 19.61 5.64 -5.72
C VAL A 44 18.33 5.84 -6.53
N HIS A 45 18.37 5.59 -7.85
CA HIS A 45 17.20 5.67 -8.69
C HIS A 45 16.10 4.68 -8.25
N SER A 46 16.47 3.42 -8.02
CA SER A 46 15.53 2.38 -7.57
C SER A 46 14.94 2.70 -6.18
N PHE A 47 15.75 3.22 -5.28
CA PHE A 47 15.32 3.64 -3.94
C PHE A 47 14.26 4.75 -4.01
N TRP A 48 14.54 5.81 -4.79
CA TRP A 48 13.58 6.91 -4.96
C TRP A 48 12.32 6.50 -5.69
N PHE A 49 12.45 5.65 -6.69
CA PHE A 49 11.30 5.07 -7.40
C PHE A 49 10.40 4.30 -6.42
N THR A 50 10.99 3.44 -5.60
CA THR A 50 10.28 2.65 -4.59
C THR A 50 9.63 3.54 -3.53
N ALA A 51 10.36 4.54 -3.03
CA ALA A 51 9.84 5.46 -2.03
C ALA A 51 8.66 6.28 -2.58
N LEU A 52 8.80 6.80 -3.80
CA LEU A 52 7.73 7.56 -4.47
C LEU A 52 6.50 6.69 -4.72
N PHE A 53 6.71 5.47 -5.22
CA PHE A 53 5.64 4.49 -5.42
C PHE A 53 4.90 4.20 -4.11
N ALA A 54 5.62 3.91 -3.03
CA ALA A 54 5.04 3.59 -1.73
C ALA A 54 4.22 4.77 -1.17
N VAL A 55 4.73 6.00 -1.25
CA VAL A 55 4.03 7.19 -0.77
C VAL A 55 2.77 7.48 -1.59
N ILE A 56 2.87 7.46 -2.92
CA ILE A 56 1.70 7.73 -3.79
C ILE A 56 0.64 6.66 -3.59
N SER A 57 1.03 5.37 -3.60
CA SER A 57 0.10 4.25 -3.38
C SER A 57 -0.56 4.36 -2.02
N LEU A 58 0.21 4.65 -0.96
CA LEU A 58 -0.30 4.81 0.40
C LEU A 58 -1.39 5.90 0.45
N VAL A 59 -1.13 7.07 -0.10
CA VAL A 59 -2.08 8.18 -0.09
C VAL A 59 -3.33 7.83 -0.89
N LEU A 60 -3.17 7.32 -2.12
CA LEU A 60 -4.30 6.98 -2.99
C LEU A 60 -5.16 5.88 -2.40
N ILE A 61 -4.56 4.80 -1.91
CA ILE A 61 -5.31 3.67 -1.32
C ILE A 61 -6.12 4.14 -0.12
N ASN A 62 -5.50 4.89 0.80
CA ASN A 62 -6.19 5.33 2.01
C ASN A 62 -7.30 6.34 1.71
N VAL A 63 -7.06 7.31 0.83
CA VAL A 63 -8.08 8.31 0.45
C VAL A 63 -9.25 7.64 -0.26
N LEU A 64 -8.98 6.77 -1.24
CA LEU A 64 -10.03 6.09 -2.00
C LEU A 64 -10.79 5.07 -1.13
N ALA A 65 -10.10 4.29 -0.32
CA ALA A 65 -10.73 3.33 0.60
C ALA A 65 -11.61 4.03 1.64
N PHE A 66 -11.13 5.14 2.22
CA PHE A 66 -11.93 5.95 3.15
C PHE A 66 -13.15 6.56 2.45
N ALA A 67 -12.99 7.12 1.26
CA ALA A 67 -14.11 7.72 0.50
C ALA A 67 -15.19 6.68 0.18
N VAL A 68 -14.80 5.49 -0.29
CA VAL A 68 -15.74 4.38 -0.57
C VAL A 68 -16.40 3.90 0.73
N ALA A 69 -15.63 3.71 1.81
CA ALA A 69 -16.16 3.30 3.11
C ALA A 69 -17.17 4.32 3.65
N TYR A 70 -16.83 5.59 3.60
CA TYR A 70 -17.72 6.67 4.03
C TYR A 70 -19.01 6.71 3.20
N ALA A 71 -18.92 6.58 1.87
CA ALA A 71 -20.09 6.50 1.02
C ALA A 71 -20.99 5.31 1.40
N LEU A 72 -20.41 4.11 1.58
CA LEU A 72 -21.16 2.89 1.89
C LEU A 72 -21.78 2.89 3.30
N THR A 73 -21.29 3.72 4.21
CA THR A 73 -21.91 3.90 5.55
C THR A 73 -23.06 4.89 5.56
N GLN A 74 -23.31 5.64 4.48
CA GLN A 74 -24.43 6.59 4.36
C GLN A 74 -25.80 5.94 4.03
N GLY A 75 -25.93 4.63 4.19
CA GLY A 75 -27.21 3.92 3.97
C GLY A 75 -27.56 3.63 2.52
N ILE A 76 -26.57 3.49 1.65
CA ILE A 76 -26.78 3.13 0.24
C ILE A 76 -27.41 1.75 0.13
N LYS A 77 -28.51 1.64 -0.63
CA LYS A 77 -29.15 0.35 -0.93
C LYS A 77 -28.17 -0.58 -1.65
N GLY A 78 -28.03 -1.81 -1.18
CA GLY A 78 -27.08 -2.76 -1.76
C GLY A 78 -25.63 -2.62 -1.25
N SER A 79 -25.38 -1.88 -0.17
CA SER A 79 -24.05 -1.68 0.42
C SER A 79 -23.25 -3.00 0.57
N ASN A 80 -23.89 -4.10 0.94
CA ASN A 80 -23.24 -5.39 1.09
C ASN A 80 -22.73 -5.95 -0.25
N LEU A 81 -23.44 -5.74 -1.36
CA LEU A 81 -22.99 -6.14 -2.68
C LEU A 81 -21.73 -5.36 -3.08
N TYR A 82 -21.74 -4.04 -2.88
CA TYR A 82 -20.57 -3.20 -3.17
C TYR A 82 -19.35 -3.61 -2.31
N ARG A 83 -19.55 -3.89 -1.02
CA ARG A 83 -18.47 -4.40 -0.15
C ARG A 83 -17.85 -5.68 -0.72
N THR A 84 -18.69 -6.63 -1.16
CA THR A 84 -18.21 -7.88 -1.75
C THR A 84 -17.46 -7.65 -3.06
N VAL A 85 -17.98 -6.82 -3.95
CA VAL A 85 -17.35 -6.52 -5.24
C VAL A 85 -15.99 -5.83 -5.07
N PHE A 86 -15.89 -4.84 -4.16
CA PHE A 86 -14.63 -4.17 -3.88
C PHE A 86 -13.60 -5.05 -3.16
N PHE A 87 -14.07 -6.03 -2.37
CA PHE A 87 -13.18 -6.95 -1.66
C PHE A 87 -12.65 -8.08 -2.53
N MET A 88 -13.40 -8.47 -3.57
CA MET A 88 -13.08 -9.62 -4.44
C MET A 88 -11.66 -9.58 -5.04
N PRO A 89 -11.13 -8.44 -5.53
CA PRO A 89 -9.78 -8.38 -6.07
C PRO A 89 -8.69 -8.82 -5.10
N ASN A 90 -8.89 -8.58 -3.81
CA ASN A 90 -7.92 -8.97 -2.77
C ASN A 90 -7.79 -10.49 -2.58
N LEU A 91 -8.77 -11.26 -3.04
CA LEU A 91 -8.78 -12.73 -2.97
C LEU A 91 -8.01 -13.38 -4.13
N ILE A 92 -7.71 -12.62 -5.18
CA ILE A 92 -6.98 -13.12 -6.35
C ILE A 92 -5.48 -13.09 -6.07
N GLY A 93 -4.79 -14.20 -6.31
CA GLY A 93 -3.35 -14.28 -6.14
C GLY A 93 -2.59 -13.25 -6.98
N GLY A 94 -1.61 -12.58 -6.39
CA GLY A 94 -0.89 -11.45 -7.00
C GLY A 94 -0.25 -11.79 -8.36
N ILE A 95 0.29 -13.00 -8.53
CA ILE A 95 0.90 -13.46 -9.80
C ILE A 95 -0.14 -13.50 -10.92
N VAL A 96 -1.31 -14.11 -10.66
CA VAL A 96 -2.41 -14.21 -11.64
C VAL A 96 -2.94 -12.83 -11.98
N LEU A 97 -3.09 -11.99 -10.96
CA LEU A 97 -3.55 -10.63 -11.11
C LEU A 97 -2.58 -9.79 -11.96
N GLY A 98 -1.28 -9.88 -11.67
CA GLY A 98 -0.23 -9.19 -12.44
C GLY A 98 -0.24 -9.58 -13.91
N TYR A 99 -0.40 -10.86 -14.21
CA TYR A 99 -0.48 -11.36 -15.59
C TYR A 99 -1.72 -10.84 -16.32
N ILE A 100 -2.89 -10.92 -15.71
CA ILE A 100 -4.15 -10.40 -16.30
C ILE A 100 -4.03 -8.91 -16.58
N TRP A 101 -3.54 -8.13 -15.62
CA TRP A 101 -3.41 -6.69 -15.79
C TRP A 101 -2.35 -6.30 -16.84
N SER A 102 -1.24 -7.04 -16.94
CA SER A 102 -0.25 -6.77 -17.99
C SER A 102 -0.87 -6.98 -19.38
N MET A 103 -1.67 -8.04 -19.58
CA MET A 103 -2.39 -8.27 -20.83
C MET A 103 -3.40 -7.16 -21.14
N ILE A 104 -4.15 -6.67 -20.14
CA ILE A 104 -5.11 -5.58 -20.32
C ILE A 104 -4.39 -4.29 -20.70
N PHE A 105 -3.33 -3.93 -19.97
CA PHE A 105 -2.57 -2.71 -20.24
C PHE A 105 -1.87 -2.77 -21.60
N ASP A 106 -1.23 -3.87 -21.94
CA ASP A 106 -0.58 -4.04 -23.25
C ASP A 106 -1.59 -4.04 -24.38
N GLY A 107 -2.78 -4.62 -24.20
CA GLY A 107 -3.87 -4.56 -25.16
C GLY A 107 -4.39 -3.14 -25.42
N ILE A 108 -4.40 -2.28 -24.39
CA ILE A 108 -4.77 -0.87 -24.55
C ILE A 108 -3.61 -0.06 -25.15
N LEU A 109 -2.40 -0.24 -24.63
CA LEU A 109 -1.23 0.55 -25.01
C LEU A 109 -0.71 0.21 -26.42
N SER A 110 -0.93 -1.03 -26.89
CA SER A 110 -0.57 -1.43 -28.25
C SER A 110 -1.28 -0.59 -29.33
N ARG A 111 -2.47 -0.07 -29.04
CA ARG A 111 -3.18 0.86 -29.93
C ARG A 111 -2.46 2.20 -30.09
N TYR A 112 -1.62 2.55 -29.13
CA TYR A 112 -0.80 3.77 -29.14
C TYR A 112 0.67 3.49 -29.49
N GLY A 113 1.00 2.27 -29.96
CA GLY A 113 2.34 1.87 -30.37
C GLY A 113 3.35 1.74 -29.23
N THR A 114 2.86 1.51 -28.00
CA THR A 114 3.71 1.35 -26.81
C THR A 114 3.25 0.16 -25.97
N SER A 115 4.07 -0.23 -24.99
CA SER A 115 3.71 -1.25 -24.00
C SER A 115 4.13 -0.80 -22.59
N ILE A 116 3.62 -1.49 -21.58
CA ILE A 116 3.93 -1.20 -20.18
C ILE A 116 5.43 -1.34 -19.86
N LEU A 117 6.11 -2.25 -20.57
CA LEU A 117 7.54 -2.54 -20.39
C LEU A 117 8.45 -1.53 -21.11
N LEU A 118 7.96 -0.92 -22.19
CA LEU A 118 8.76 0.02 -22.99
C LEU A 118 8.87 1.41 -22.35
N ASN A 119 7.93 1.77 -21.49
CA ASN A 119 7.93 3.10 -20.86
C ASN A 119 7.74 2.99 -19.36
N SER A 120 8.77 3.34 -18.61
CA SER A 120 8.78 3.32 -17.14
C SER A 120 7.64 4.11 -16.50
N LYS A 121 7.16 5.19 -17.15
CA LYS A 121 6.01 5.98 -16.62
C LYS A 121 4.71 5.18 -16.70
N TYR A 122 4.46 4.47 -17.78
CA TYR A 122 3.26 3.64 -17.91
C TYR A 122 3.32 2.44 -16.97
N GLY A 123 4.50 1.82 -16.81
CA GLY A 123 4.72 0.77 -15.82
C GLY A 123 4.43 1.23 -14.40
N PHE A 124 4.94 2.41 -14.02
CA PHE A 124 4.72 2.99 -12.71
C PHE A 124 3.23 3.22 -12.40
N TRP A 125 2.51 3.90 -13.28
CA TRP A 125 1.08 4.15 -13.09
C TRP A 125 0.22 2.89 -13.20
N GLY A 126 0.60 1.96 -14.06
CA GLY A 126 -0.06 0.66 -14.17
C GLY A 126 0.02 -0.12 -12.85
N LEU A 127 1.20 -0.17 -12.23
CA LEU A 127 1.37 -0.81 -10.92
C LEU A 127 0.58 -0.10 -9.81
N ILE A 128 0.51 1.24 -9.81
CA ILE A 128 -0.30 1.99 -8.85
C ILE A 128 -1.78 1.66 -9.01
N ILE A 129 -2.29 1.63 -10.23
CA ILE A 129 -3.71 1.31 -10.51
C ILE A 129 -4.03 -0.11 -10.04
N LEU A 130 -3.17 -1.08 -10.38
CA LEU A 130 -3.30 -2.46 -9.96
C LEU A 130 -3.34 -2.57 -8.44
N MET A 131 -2.38 -1.96 -7.76
CA MET A 131 -2.27 -2.02 -6.31
C MET A 131 -3.44 -1.33 -5.61
N CYS A 132 -3.87 -0.16 -6.10
CA CYS A 132 -5.06 0.51 -5.60
C CYS A 132 -6.30 -0.37 -5.74
N TRP A 133 -6.54 -0.93 -6.92
CA TRP A 133 -7.69 -1.79 -7.16
C TRP A 133 -7.71 -3.03 -6.25
N GLN A 134 -6.56 -3.64 -6.00
CA GLN A 134 -6.43 -4.79 -5.11
C GLN A 134 -6.63 -4.45 -3.64
N GLN A 135 -6.06 -3.33 -3.18
CA GLN A 135 -5.97 -2.99 -1.75
C GLN A 135 -7.15 -2.18 -1.22
N ILE A 136 -7.83 -1.39 -2.08
CA ILE A 136 -8.92 -0.52 -1.65
C ILE A 136 -10.00 -1.28 -0.91
N GLY A 137 -10.40 -2.46 -1.42
CA GLY A 137 -11.46 -3.25 -0.81
C GLY A 137 -11.13 -3.75 0.60
N TYR A 138 -9.89 -4.15 0.83
CA TYR A 138 -9.43 -4.59 2.15
C TYR A 138 -9.40 -3.43 3.15
N MET A 139 -8.80 -2.30 2.76
CA MET A 139 -8.73 -1.11 3.62
C MET A 139 -10.11 -0.51 3.87
N MET A 140 -11.00 -0.54 2.88
CA MET A 140 -12.39 -0.09 2.99
C MET A 140 -13.13 -0.81 4.13
N ILE A 141 -12.95 -2.13 4.29
CA ILE A 141 -13.62 -2.89 5.38
C ILE A 141 -13.16 -2.39 6.75
N ILE A 142 -11.85 -2.12 6.91
CA ILE A 142 -11.30 -1.60 8.16
C ILE A 142 -11.86 -0.20 8.46
N TYR A 143 -11.95 0.65 7.42
CA TYR A 143 -12.56 1.97 7.55
C TYR A 143 -14.05 1.91 7.87
N ILE A 144 -14.81 0.98 7.27
CA ILE A 144 -16.23 0.78 7.60
C ILE A 144 -16.39 0.42 9.07
N ALA A 145 -15.58 -0.50 9.59
CA ALA A 145 -15.60 -0.86 10.99
C ALA A 145 -15.30 0.34 11.92
N GLY A 146 -14.30 1.16 11.56
CA GLY A 146 -13.98 2.39 12.29
C GLY A 146 -15.08 3.44 12.23
N LEU A 147 -15.71 3.63 11.06
CA LEU A 147 -16.82 4.56 10.88
C LEU A 147 -18.07 4.15 11.67
N GLN A 148 -18.35 2.84 11.75
CA GLN A 148 -19.47 2.30 12.53
C GLN A 148 -19.23 2.31 14.05
N ALA A 149 -17.98 2.45 14.48
CA ALA A 149 -17.62 2.57 15.88
C ALA A 149 -17.77 4.01 16.43
N VAL A 150 -18.02 5.00 15.56
CA VAL A 150 -18.27 6.39 16.00
C VAL A 150 -19.60 6.45 16.76
N PRO A 151 -19.63 6.94 18.03
CA PRO A 151 -20.86 7.01 18.80
C PRO A 151 -21.92 7.89 18.13
N GLU A 152 -23.16 7.39 18.03
CA GLU A 152 -24.27 8.12 17.41
C GLU A 152 -24.57 9.42 18.16
N ASP A 153 -24.46 9.41 19.49
CA ASP A 153 -24.67 10.58 20.34
C ASP A 153 -23.78 11.78 19.94
N MET A 154 -22.54 11.50 19.54
CA MET A 154 -21.61 12.55 19.07
C MET A 154 -22.05 13.13 17.72
N LEU A 155 -22.59 12.29 16.84
CA LEU A 155 -23.10 12.72 15.53
C LEU A 155 -24.41 13.51 15.68
N GLU A 156 -25.26 13.12 16.63
CA GLU A 156 -26.51 13.84 16.96
C GLU A 156 -26.21 15.18 17.61
N ALA A 157 -25.29 15.24 18.59
CA ALA A 157 -24.86 16.49 19.19
C ALA A 157 -24.34 17.48 18.15
N ALA A 158 -23.49 17.03 17.22
CA ALA A 158 -23.00 17.87 16.14
C ALA A 158 -24.12 18.41 15.23
N LYS A 159 -25.18 17.62 15.01
CA LYS A 159 -26.37 18.08 14.24
C LYS A 159 -27.17 19.12 15.03
N ILE A 160 -27.36 18.94 16.35
CA ILE A 160 -28.05 19.89 17.22
C ILE A 160 -27.29 21.21 17.26
N ASP A 161 -25.97 21.18 17.31
CA ASP A 161 -25.09 22.34 17.26
C ASP A 161 -25.04 23.03 15.87
N GLY A 162 -25.80 22.53 14.88
CA GLY A 162 -25.88 23.10 13.53
C GLY A 162 -24.63 22.87 12.69
N ALA A 163 -23.79 21.91 13.02
CA ALA A 163 -22.59 21.58 12.23
C ALA A 163 -22.97 21.04 10.84
N SER A 164 -22.31 21.57 9.81
CA SER A 164 -22.44 21.03 8.45
C SER A 164 -21.86 19.61 8.37
N ARG A 165 -22.28 18.82 7.35
CA ARG A 165 -21.72 17.45 7.12
C ARG A 165 -20.19 17.44 7.04
N TRP A 166 -19.61 18.47 6.42
CA TRP A 166 -18.16 18.63 6.31
C TRP A 166 -17.50 18.93 7.64
N GLN A 167 -18.11 19.78 8.46
CA GLN A 167 -17.63 20.04 9.81
C GLN A 167 -17.72 18.81 10.70
N THR A 168 -18.82 18.07 10.65
CA THR A 168 -18.97 16.79 11.37
C THR A 168 -17.93 15.77 10.94
N LEU A 169 -17.67 15.65 9.62
CA LEU A 169 -16.65 14.75 9.11
C LEU A 169 -15.27 15.05 9.69
N TRP A 170 -14.82 16.32 9.62
CA TRP A 170 -13.47 16.69 10.03
C TRP A 170 -13.29 16.81 11.54
N LYS A 171 -14.31 17.27 12.28
CA LYS A 171 -14.21 17.55 13.71
C LYS A 171 -14.66 16.41 14.61
N VAL A 172 -15.53 15.53 14.10
CA VAL A 172 -16.08 14.42 14.88
C VAL A 172 -15.67 13.08 14.29
N THR A 173 -15.98 12.81 13.01
CA THR A 173 -15.79 11.48 12.41
C THR A 173 -14.31 11.13 12.27
N ILE A 174 -13.50 11.95 11.62
CA ILE A 174 -12.08 11.66 11.37
C ILE A 174 -11.30 11.46 12.67
N PRO A 175 -11.42 12.30 13.72
CA PRO A 175 -10.72 12.06 14.97
C PRO A 175 -11.08 10.73 15.64
N ASN A 176 -12.35 10.32 15.58
CA ASN A 176 -12.80 9.05 16.15
C ASN A 176 -12.33 7.83 15.32
N VAL A 177 -12.13 8.00 14.02
CA VAL A 177 -11.66 6.95 13.11
C VAL A 177 -10.12 6.89 13.03
N MET A 178 -9.39 7.76 13.74
CA MET A 178 -7.93 7.80 13.74
C MET A 178 -7.25 6.45 13.98
N PRO A 179 -7.70 5.58 14.89
CA PRO A 179 -7.13 4.24 15.05
C PRO A 179 -7.16 3.43 13.76
N SER A 180 -8.28 3.46 13.02
CA SER A 180 -8.42 2.76 11.73
C SER A 180 -7.53 3.39 10.66
N ILE A 181 -7.40 4.72 10.63
CA ILE A 181 -6.48 5.43 9.72
C ILE A 181 -5.05 4.98 9.97
N THR A 182 -4.63 4.90 11.23
CA THR A 182 -3.28 4.45 11.60
C THR A 182 -3.02 3.02 11.16
N ILE A 183 -3.96 2.10 11.40
CA ILE A 183 -3.85 0.70 10.99
C ILE A 183 -3.77 0.59 9.46
N CYS A 184 -4.67 1.25 8.73
CA CYS A 184 -4.68 1.23 7.26
C CYS A 184 -3.41 1.84 6.68
N THR A 185 -2.90 2.93 7.24
CA THR A 185 -1.64 3.57 6.84
C THR A 185 -0.47 2.62 7.02
N PHE A 186 -0.36 1.97 8.17
CA PHE A 186 0.70 0.99 8.45
C PHE A 186 0.63 -0.21 7.51
N LEU A 187 -0.56 -0.78 7.30
CA LEU A 187 -0.75 -1.92 6.40
C LEU A 187 -0.45 -1.54 4.94
N SER A 188 -0.92 -0.38 4.48
CA SER A 188 -0.65 0.10 3.11
C SER A 188 0.85 0.34 2.89
N LEU A 189 1.54 0.90 3.88
CA LEU A 189 2.99 1.12 3.82
C LEU A 189 3.73 -0.22 3.74
N THR A 190 3.40 -1.15 4.61
CA THR A 190 4.01 -2.49 4.64
C THR A 190 3.80 -3.24 3.33
N ASN A 191 2.56 -3.24 2.82
CA ASN A 191 2.23 -3.89 1.56
C ASN A 191 2.91 -3.21 0.37
N GLY A 192 3.06 -1.88 0.37
CA GLY A 192 3.78 -1.12 -0.66
C GLY A 192 5.24 -1.54 -0.78
N PHE A 193 5.93 -1.70 0.33
CA PHE A 193 7.32 -2.17 0.33
C PHE A 193 7.44 -3.65 -0.02
N LEU A 194 6.56 -4.51 0.52
CA LEU A 194 6.61 -5.96 0.26
C LEU A 194 6.29 -6.30 -1.20
N SER A 195 5.34 -5.60 -1.82
CA SER A 195 4.98 -5.80 -3.22
C SER A 195 6.17 -5.55 -4.18
N LEU A 196 6.99 -4.56 -3.87
CA LEU A 196 8.17 -4.24 -4.68
C LEU A 196 9.31 -5.24 -4.51
N ILE A 197 9.48 -5.83 -3.34
CA ILE A 197 10.46 -6.90 -3.10
C ILE A 197 10.15 -8.12 -3.97
N HIS A 198 8.88 -8.50 -4.09
CA HIS A 198 8.47 -9.64 -4.93
C HIS A 198 8.62 -9.39 -6.44
N ILE A 199 8.58 -8.13 -6.88
CA ILE A 199 8.78 -7.77 -8.30
C ILE A 199 10.27 -7.75 -8.66
N SER A 200 11.15 -7.49 -7.71
CA SER A 200 12.59 -7.38 -7.91
C SER A 200 13.36 -8.69 -7.72
N GLU A 201 12.72 -9.76 -7.25
CA GLU A 201 13.35 -11.08 -7.19
C GLU A 201 13.36 -11.70 -8.59
N PRO A 202 14.55 -11.89 -9.23
CA PRO A 202 14.62 -12.66 -10.47
C PRO A 202 14.28 -14.12 -10.14
N THR A 203 13.23 -14.62 -10.77
CA THR A 203 12.91 -16.05 -10.80
C THR A 203 13.99 -16.86 -11.45
#